data_86e2e93770c67f104a6d67fb7fae68e9
#
_entry.id   86e2e93770c67f104a6d67fb7fae68e9
#
_cell.length_a   1.000
_cell.length_b   1.000
_cell.length_c   1.000
_cell.angle_alpha   90.00
_cell.angle_beta   90.00
_cell.angle_gamma   90.00
#
_symmetry.space_group_name_H-M   'P 1'
#
loop_
_entity.id
_entity.type
_entity.pdbx_description
1 polymer ?
#
loop_
_entity_poly.entity_id
_entity_poly.type
_entity_poly.pdbx_seq_one_letter_code
_entity_poly.pdbx_strand_id
1 'polypeptide(L)'
;VAPPDTARDDTAGGSGLTSSEAARIAFPKARTWSADAVLWEAGPAPQTLDAAWASNGRAGEWFFSYARPSDDRCFTVDVENGVVVGADEDSSMSRGIAIPSSAPRDAPRVSLGQAAAAARAAGMPEHPAEPAIFYTLESPTPEWSGTPVWQLGCDSPEGGRWYVVDGLTGRLLAVLDALGKPVGADTEPAKPAGDARDVIARFFALLDAGEGEEAVELMRADIRAQDQARAMWLASFESIDSITLTKTEERMKEQWSNTIQYYRCLLTIRLKPGEQPGLWEDGTVTRYVSVTAEEDVWKIGEVSVNP
;
A
#
# COMPACT_ATOMS: atom_id res chain seq x y z
N VAL A 1 18.81 -4.63 24.73
CA VAL A 1 17.81 -3.60 25.08
C VAL A 1 16.48 -4.20 24.68
N ALA A 2 15.63 -4.48 25.70
CA ALA A 2 14.28 -4.99 25.47
C ALA A 2 13.43 -3.89 24.78
N PRO A 3 12.51 -4.24 23.86
CA PRO A 3 11.60 -3.27 23.29
C PRO A 3 10.72 -2.67 24.39
N PRO A 4 10.29 -1.41 24.26
CA PRO A 4 9.46 -0.78 25.26
C PRO A 4 8.14 -1.53 25.39
N ASP A 5 7.79 -1.80 26.62
CA ASP A 5 6.52 -2.38 27.08
C ASP A 5 5.37 -1.53 26.54
N THR A 6 4.58 -2.09 25.63
CA THR A 6 3.40 -1.42 25.11
C THR A 6 2.42 -1.28 26.25
N ALA A 7 2.22 -0.05 26.68
CA ALA A 7 1.28 0.33 27.73
C ALA A 7 -0.06 -0.38 27.51
N ARG A 8 -0.50 -1.15 28.50
CA ARG A 8 -1.86 -1.64 28.63
C ARG A 8 -2.79 -0.44 28.70
N ASP A 9 -3.58 -0.27 27.66
CA ASP A 9 -4.73 0.64 27.69
C ASP A 9 -5.95 -0.12 28.28
N ASP A 10 -5.96 -0.26 29.60
CA ASP A 10 -6.98 -0.98 30.36
C ASP A 10 -8.00 -0.02 30.97
N THR A 11 -8.53 0.97 30.26
CA THR A 11 -9.57 1.85 30.82
C THR A 11 -10.56 2.38 29.78
N ALA A 12 -11.44 1.50 29.30
CA ALA A 12 -12.83 1.84 28.94
C ALA A 12 -13.59 0.52 28.74
N GLY A 13 -14.52 0.20 29.64
CA GLY A 13 -15.30 -1.03 29.59
C GLY A 13 -16.31 -1.08 28.46
N GLY A 14 -15.84 -1.14 27.22
CA GLY A 14 -16.65 -1.42 26.02
C GLY A 14 -16.83 -2.92 25.84
N SER A 15 -18.01 -3.35 25.41
CA SER A 15 -18.25 -4.71 24.95
C SER A 15 -17.55 -4.95 23.61
N GLY A 16 -16.93 -6.11 23.43
CA GLY A 16 -16.27 -6.49 22.16
C GLY A 16 -14.73 -6.50 22.25
N LEU A 17 -14.10 -6.82 21.13
CA LEU A 17 -12.66 -6.99 20.99
C LEU A 17 -12.06 -5.85 20.15
N THR A 18 -10.82 -5.49 20.43
CA THR A 18 -10.00 -4.70 19.52
C THR A 18 -9.56 -5.56 18.32
N SER A 19 -9.12 -4.92 17.24
CA SER A 19 -8.58 -5.61 16.07
C SER A 19 -7.43 -6.58 16.41
N SER A 20 -6.56 -6.18 17.33
CA SER A 20 -5.43 -7.02 17.77
C SER A 20 -5.85 -8.20 18.63
N GLU A 21 -6.85 -8.03 19.50
CA GLU A 21 -7.41 -9.12 20.32
C GLU A 21 -8.10 -10.15 19.44
N ALA A 22 -8.95 -9.70 18.50
CA ALA A 22 -9.64 -10.56 17.56
C ALA A 22 -8.67 -11.28 16.60
N ALA A 23 -7.64 -10.59 16.09
CA ALA A 23 -6.62 -11.18 15.23
C ALA A 23 -5.85 -12.32 15.92
N ARG A 24 -5.54 -12.21 17.22
CA ARG A 24 -4.90 -13.32 17.98
C ARG A 24 -5.77 -14.58 18.02
N ILE A 25 -7.08 -14.44 17.91
CA ILE A 25 -8.02 -15.56 17.87
C ILE A 25 -8.10 -16.13 16.44
N ALA A 26 -8.12 -15.27 15.42
CA ALA A 26 -8.23 -15.67 14.01
C ALA A 26 -6.95 -16.32 13.47
N PHE A 27 -5.79 -15.75 13.75
CA PHE A 27 -4.52 -16.13 13.15
C PHE A 27 -4.12 -17.61 13.29
N PRO A 28 -4.32 -18.29 14.45
CA PRO A 28 -4.06 -19.72 14.54
C PRO A 28 -4.82 -20.58 13.52
N LYS A 29 -6.03 -20.17 13.12
CA LYS A 29 -6.81 -20.86 12.07
C LYS A 29 -6.17 -20.67 10.70
N ALA A 30 -5.79 -19.42 10.37
CA ALA A 30 -5.08 -19.13 9.14
C ALA A 30 -3.74 -19.91 9.04
N ARG A 31 -3.00 -20.04 10.15
CA ARG A 31 -1.76 -20.82 10.22
C ARG A 31 -1.97 -22.31 10.03
N THR A 32 -3.14 -22.84 10.39
CA THR A 32 -3.50 -24.23 10.11
C THR A 32 -3.77 -24.45 8.61
N TRP A 33 -4.36 -23.44 7.96
CA TRP A 33 -4.59 -23.44 6.51
C TRP A 33 -3.29 -23.25 5.73
N SER A 34 -2.45 -22.28 6.10
CA SER A 34 -1.14 -22.05 5.48
C SER A 34 -0.12 -21.50 6.47
N ALA A 35 1.07 -22.13 6.51
CA ALA A 35 2.14 -21.72 7.41
C ALA A 35 2.73 -20.35 7.08
N ASP A 36 2.57 -19.87 5.84
CA ASP A 36 3.01 -18.59 5.33
C ASP A 36 1.87 -17.58 5.11
N ALA A 37 0.68 -17.87 5.68
CA ALA A 37 -0.46 -16.96 5.63
C ALA A 37 -0.10 -15.54 6.08
N VAL A 38 -0.59 -14.55 5.34
CA VAL A 38 -0.36 -13.12 5.56
C VAL A 38 -1.71 -12.42 5.63
N LEU A 39 -1.88 -11.52 6.58
CA LEU A 39 -3.09 -10.73 6.70
C LEU A 39 -3.26 -9.85 5.46
N TRP A 40 -4.38 -10.06 4.76
CA TRP A 40 -4.74 -9.35 3.54
C TRP A 40 -5.74 -8.22 3.81
N GLU A 41 -6.78 -8.56 4.53
CA GLU A 41 -7.88 -7.66 4.85
C GLU A 41 -8.42 -7.97 6.24
N ALA A 42 -8.93 -6.97 6.94
CA ALA A 42 -9.68 -7.15 8.17
C ALA A 42 -10.68 -6.00 8.35
N GLY A 43 -11.75 -6.27 9.06
CA GLY A 43 -12.71 -5.25 9.42
C GLY A 43 -13.66 -5.71 10.50
N PRO A 44 -14.26 -4.77 11.22
CA PRO A 44 -15.38 -5.07 12.09
C PRO A 44 -16.67 -5.22 11.27
N ALA A 45 -17.61 -6.01 11.73
CA ALA A 45 -18.97 -5.95 11.22
C ALA A 45 -19.63 -4.64 11.70
N PRO A 46 -20.05 -3.73 10.79
CA PRO A 46 -20.47 -2.38 11.17
C PRO A 46 -21.59 -2.33 12.22
N GLN A 47 -22.53 -3.30 12.16
CA GLN A 47 -23.66 -3.40 13.08
C GLN A 47 -23.25 -3.79 14.51
N THR A 48 -22.02 -4.28 14.72
CA THR A 48 -21.51 -4.74 16.01
C THR A 48 -20.49 -3.79 16.63
N LEU A 49 -20.26 -2.65 15.98
CA LEU A 49 -19.39 -1.61 16.50
C LEU A 49 -19.97 -1.07 17.83
N ASP A 50 -19.12 -1.01 18.84
CA ASP A 50 -19.43 -0.32 20.07
C ASP A 50 -19.74 1.16 19.79
N ALA A 51 -20.66 1.78 20.54
CA ALA A 51 -20.97 3.20 20.39
C ALA A 51 -19.74 4.12 20.54
N ALA A 52 -18.71 3.66 21.24
CA ALA A 52 -17.44 4.34 21.43
C ALA A 52 -16.32 3.80 20.51
N TRP A 53 -16.64 3.03 19.45
CA TRP A 53 -15.65 2.35 18.62
C TRP A 53 -14.53 3.30 18.12
N ALA A 54 -14.90 4.52 17.77
CA ALA A 54 -13.93 5.51 17.29
C ALA A 54 -12.91 5.92 18.35
N SER A 55 -13.18 5.71 19.64
CA SER A 55 -12.23 5.97 20.73
C SER A 55 -11.55 4.70 21.25
N ASN A 56 -12.22 3.56 21.27
CA ASN A 56 -11.71 2.32 21.85
C ASN A 56 -11.32 1.25 20.80
N GLY A 57 -11.76 1.38 19.54
CA GLY A 57 -11.48 0.45 18.47
C GLY A 57 -12.09 -0.94 18.66
N ARG A 58 -13.22 -1.06 19.41
CA ARG A 58 -13.85 -2.34 19.75
C ARG A 58 -15.07 -2.63 18.91
N ALA A 59 -15.25 -3.92 18.56
CA ALA A 59 -16.43 -4.45 17.90
C ALA A 59 -16.75 -5.86 18.42
N GLY A 60 -18.02 -6.25 18.34
CA GLY A 60 -18.47 -7.59 18.71
C GLY A 60 -18.06 -8.65 17.69
N GLU A 61 -17.99 -8.28 16.42
CA GLU A 61 -17.65 -9.15 15.31
C GLU A 61 -16.53 -8.57 14.46
N TRP A 62 -15.62 -9.44 14.04
CA TRP A 62 -14.49 -9.13 13.18
C TRP A 62 -14.35 -10.18 12.09
N PHE A 63 -14.06 -9.78 10.88
CA PHE A 63 -13.56 -10.67 9.83
C PHE A 63 -12.07 -10.43 9.57
N PHE A 64 -11.35 -11.49 9.18
CA PHE A 64 -9.96 -11.46 8.79
C PHE A 64 -9.78 -12.33 7.55
N SER A 65 -9.33 -11.73 6.45
CA SER A 65 -8.94 -12.46 5.26
C SER A 65 -7.43 -12.58 5.21
N TYR A 66 -6.95 -13.79 5.11
CA TYR A 66 -5.53 -14.13 4.98
C TYR A 66 -5.25 -14.61 3.57
N ALA A 67 -4.17 -14.13 3.01
CA ALA A 67 -3.71 -14.54 1.70
C ALA A 67 -2.50 -15.46 1.82
N ARG A 68 -2.35 -16.37 0.86
CA ARG A 68 -1.15 -17.18 0.70
C ARG A 68 -0.27 -16.57 -0.39
N PRO A 69 1.01 -16.22 -0.09
CA PRO A 69 1.88 -15.57 -1.06
C PRO A 69 2.15 -16.41 -2.33
N SER A 70 2.04 -17.72 -2.24
CA SER A 70 2.34 -18.65 -3.34
C SER A 70 1.26 -18.77 -4.41
N ASP A 71 0.02 -18.37 -4.11
CA ASP A 71 -1.12 -18.44 -5.01
C ASP A 71 -2.19 -17.38 -4.69
N ASP A 72 -3.29 -17.35 -5.48
CA ASP A 72 -4.34 -16.35 -5.37
C ASP A 72 -5.47 -16.73 -4.40
N ARG A 73 -5.25 -17.70 -3.52
CA ARG A 73 -6.27 -18.15 -2.57
C ARG A 73 -6.25 -17.33 -1.30
N CYS A 74 -7.45 -17.06 -0.79
CA CYS A 74 -7.66 -16.40 0.50
C CYS A 74 -8.39 -17.33 1.46
N PHE A 75 -8.20 -17.09 2.74
CA PHE A 75 -8.84 -17.81 3.83
C PHE A 75 -9.44 -16.79 4.79
N THR A 76 -10.76 -16.79 4.91
CA THR A 76 -11.47 -15.86 5.78
C THR A 76 -11.79 -16.52 7.12
N VAL A 77 -11.62 -15.77 8.20
CA VAL A 77 -11.93 -16.18 9.57
C VAL A 77 -12.80 -15.12 10.21
N ASP A 78 -13.99 -15.53 10.66
CA ASP A 78 -14.92 -14.68 11.39
C ASP A 78 -14.81 -14.94 12.89
N VAL A 79 -14.70 -13.86 13.65
CA VAL A 79 -14.59 -13.88 15.11
C VAL A 79 -15.74 -13.09 15.71
N GLU A 80 -16.60 -13.76 16.48
CA GLU A 80 -17.72 -13.14 17.18
C GLU A 80 -17.54 -13.34 18.70
N ASN A 81 -17.58 -12.25 19.46
CA ASN A 81 -17.50 -12.26 20.93
C ASN A 81 -16.35 -13.12 21.48
N GLY A 82 -15.21 -13.13 20.79
CA GLY A 82 -14.01 -13.88 21.21
C GLY A 82 -13.98 -15.35 20.76
N VAL A 83 -14.87 -15.77 19.89
CA VAL A 83 -14.94 -17.14 19.37
C VAL A 83 -14.90 -17.12 17.85
N VAL A 84 -14.18 -18.06 17.23
CA VAL A 84 -14.25 -18.29 15.78
C VAL A 84 -15.59 -18.92 15.44
N VAL A 85 -16.41 -18.23 14.64
CA VAL A 85 -17.73 -18.69 14.19
C VAL A 85 -17.75 -19.13 12.74
N GLY A 86 -16.79 -18.69 11.94
CA GLY A 86 -16.59 -19.08 10.55
C GLY A 86 -15.09 -19.19 10.23
N ALA A 87 -14.71 -20.13 9.35
CA ALA A 87 -13.34 -20.25 8.87
C ALA A 87 -13.33 -21.02 7.55
N ASP A 88 -13.29 -20.31 6.41
CA ASP A 88 -13.49 -20.89 5.10
C ASP A 88 -12.46 -20.40 4.09
N GLU A 89 -12.07 -21.29 3.15
CA GLU A 89 -11.24 -20.91 2.00
C GLU A 89 -12.14 -20.27 0.92
N ASP A 90 -11.82 -19.05 0.54
CA ASP A 90 -12.47 -18.36 -0.56
C ASP A 90 -11.60 -18.43 -1.82
N SER A 91 -12.03 -19.27 -2.76
CA SER A 91 -11.37 -19.44 -4.07
C SER A 91 -11.81 -18.38 -5.10
N SER A 92 -12.82 -17.58 -4.79
CA SER A 92 -13.37 -16.56 -5.70
C SER A 92 -12.60 -15.24 -5.66
N MET A 93 -11.82 -14.99 -4.62
CA MET A 93 -11.01 -13.79 -4.50
C MET A 93 -9.71 -13.92 -5.29
N SER A 94 -9.72 -13.39 -6.50
CA SER A 94 -8.50 -13.20 -7.28
C SER A 94 -7.83 -11.89 -6.85
N ARG A 95 -6.61 -11.97 -6.35
CA ARG A 95 -5.83 -10.82 -5.95
C ARG A 95 -5.15 -10.20 -7.17
N GLY A 96 -5.45 -8.94 -7.45
CA GLY A 96 -4.82 -8.18 -8.52
C GLY A 96 -3.41 -7.66 -8.20
N ILE A 97 -2.94 -7.81 -6.93
CA ILE A 97 -1.67 -7.25 -6.46
C ILE A 97 -0.82 -8.27 -5.73
N ALA A 98 0.50 -8.12 -5.85
CA ALA A 98 1.47 -8.93 -5.11
C ALA A 98 1.45 -8.57 -3.61
N ILE A 99 1.57 -9.59 -2.75
CA ILE A 99 1.70 -9.38 -1.31
C ILE A 99 3.10 -8.83 -1.01
N PRO A 100 3.21 -7.64 -0.40
CA PRO A 100 4.51 -7.09 -0.03
C PRO A 100 5.14 -7.90 1.10
N SER A 101 6.47 -7.99 1.11
CA SER A 101 7.21 -8.68 2.17
C SER A 101 7.06 -8.03 3.56
N SER A 102 6.68 -6.75 3.57
CA SER A 102 6.40 -5.96 4.79
C SER A 102 4.99 -6.17 5.34
N ALA A 103 4.11 -6.90 4.63
CA ALA A 103 2.76 -7.15 5.09
C ALA A 103 2.76 -7.85 6.46
N PRO A 104 1.95 -7.40 7.43
CA PRO A 104 1.84 -8.06 8.72
C PRO A 104 1.25 -9.45 8.55
N ARG A 105 1.80 -10.42 9.29
CA ARG A 105 1.33 -11.81 9.18
C ARG A 105 0.11 -12.09 10.04
N ASP A 106 0.07 -11.52 11.23
CA ASP A 106 -0.85 -11.92 12.30
C ASP A 106 -1.94 -10.90 12.60
N ALA A 107 -1.59 -9.63 12.69
CA ALA A 107 -2.51 -8.57 13.07
C ALA A 107 -2.09 -7.22 12.48
N PRO A 108 -3.02 -6.26 12.33
CA PRO A 108 -2.66 -4.87 12.05
C PRO A 108 -1.68 -4.34 13.11
N ARG A 109 -0.61 -3.65 12.70
CA ARG A 109 0.33 -3.02 13.64
C ARG A 109 -0.27 -1.79 14.32
N VAL A 110 -1.12 -1.07 13.60
CA VAL A 110 -1.91 0.05 14.09
C VAL A 110 -3.31 -0.46 14.39
N SER A 111 -3.79 -0.28 15.61
CA SER A 111 -5.14 -0.67 16.00
C SER A 111 -6.19 0.24 15.35
N LEU A 112 -7.44 -0.24 15.25
CA LEU A 112 -8.56 0.58 14.76
C LEU A 112 -8.71 1.87 15.59
N GLY A 113 -8.58 1.80 16.92
CA GLY A 113 -8.68 2.99 17.78
C GLY A 113 -7.60 4.04 17.48
N GLN A 114 -6.36 3.61 17.18
CA GLN A 114 -5.26 4.50 16.76
C GLN A 114 -5.55 5.11 15.39
N ALA A 115 -6.02 4.31 14.44
CA ALA A 115 -6.40 4.80 13.11
C ALA A 115 -7.56 5.80 13.19
N ALA A 116 -8.59 5.50 14.00
CA ALA A 116 -9.71 6.39 14.24
C ALA A 116 -9.28 7.70 14.93
N ALA A 117 -8.31 7.66 15.86
CA ALA A 117 -7.77 8.86 16.47
C ALA A 117 -7.08 9.77 15.44
N ALA A 118 -6.30 9.20 14.52
CA ALA A 118 -5.69 9.97 13.42
C ALA A 118 -6.74 10.57 12.48
N ALA A 119 -7.77 9.80 12.13
CA ALA A 119 -8.88 10.27 11.31
C ALA A 119 -9.68 11.41 11.98
N ARG A 120 -9.95 11.31 13.30
CA ARG A 120 -10.61 12.38 14.06
C ARG A 120 -9.78 13.65 14.12
N ALA A 121 -8.48 13.54 14.29
CA ALA A 121 -7.59 14.69 14.22
C ALA A 121 -7.66 15.43 12.86
N ALA A 122 -8.09 14.72 11.81
CA ALA A 122 -8.31 15.25 10.47
C ALA A 122 -9.79 15.61 10.18
N GLY A 123 -10.66 15.61 11.18
CA GLY A 123 -12.05 16.06 11.06
C GLY A 123 -13.08 14.93 10.88
N MET A 124 -12.73 13.66 11.08
CA MET A 124 -13.74 12.59 11.16
C MET A 124 -14.67 12.85 12.35
N PRO A 125 -15.99 12.74 12.19
CA PRO A 125 -16.95 12.87 13.30
C PRO A 125 -16.62 11.90 14.45
N GLU A 126 -16.91 12.28 15.67
CA GLU A 126 -16.71 11.41 16.85
C GLU A 126 -17.62 10.17 16.80
N HIS A 127 -18.83 10.35 16.26
CA HIS A 127 -19.82 9.29 16.09
C HIS A 127 -20.31 9.32 14.63
N PRO A 128 -19.54 8.75 13.70
CA PRO A 128 -19.97 8.72 12.30
C PRO A 128 -21.18 7.79 12.14
N ALA A 129 -22.18 8.25 11.39
CA ALA A 129 -23.28 7.39 10.98
C ALA A 129 -22.77 6.39 9.94
N GLU A 130 -23.24 5.14 10.02
CA GLU A 130 -22.96 4.07 9.07
C GLU A 130 -21.47 3.96 8.66
N PRO A 131 -20.56 3.77 9.60
CA PRO A 131 -19.14 3.72 9.29
C PRO A 131 -18.80 2.49 8.43
N ALA A 132 -18.03 2.69 7.37
CA ALA A 132 -17.40 1.62 6.61
C ALA A 132 -15.92 1.57 7.03
N ILE A 133 -15.45 0.42 7.54
CA ILE A 133 -14.12 0.31 8.14
C ILE A 133 -13.42 -0.92 7.59
N PHE A 134 -12.28 -0.70 6.93
CA PHE A 134 -11.46 -1.77 6.40
C PHE A 134 -9.99 -1.53 6.69
N TYR A 135 -9.29 -2.59 7.10
CA TYR A 135 -7.85 -2.71 6.99
C TYR A 135 -7.56 -3.54 5.74
N THR A 136 -6.72 -3.07 4.85
CA THR A 136 -6.45 -3.79 3.61
C THR A 136 -5.04 -3.50 3.09
N LEU A 137 -4.51 -4.44 2.31
CA LEU A 137 -3.33 -4.24 1.46
C LEU A 137 -3.70 -3.64 0.10
N GLU A 138 -4.99 -3.64 -0.26
CA GLU A 138 -5.49 -2.94 -1.43
C GLU A 138 -5.64 -1.45 -1.13
N SER A 139 -4.81 -0.65 -1.74
CA SER A 139 -4.91 0.79 -1.59
C SER A 139 -6.07 1.34 -2.45
N PRO A 140 -6.81 2.33 -1.94
CA PRO A 140 -7.80 3.05 -2.74
C PRO A 140 -7.17 3.89 -3.85
N THR A 141 -5.85 4.07 -3.81
CA THR A 141 -5.09 4.78 -4.84
C THR A 141 -3.80 4.03 -5.17
N PRO A 142 -3.31 4.12 -6.42
CA PRO A 142 -2.05 3.46 -6.83
C PRO A 142 -0.83 3.85 -5.99
N GLU A 143 -0.84 5.05 -5.42
CA GLU A 143 0.28 5.61 -4.64
C GLU A 143 0.61 4.78 -3.39
N TRP A 144 -0.36 4.06 -2.84
CA TRP A 144 -0.17 3.24 -1.63
C TRP A 144 -0.35 1.74 -1.91
N SER A 145 -0.34 1.33 -3.16
CA SER A 145 -0.47 -0.09 -3.52
C SER A 145 0.57 -0.93 -2.77
N GLY A 146 0.09 -1.96 -2.08
CA GLY A 146 0.92 -2.82 -1.25
C GLY A 146 1.31 -2.24 0.11
N THR A 147 0.93 -0.99 0.45
CA THR A 147 1.04 -0.46 1.80
C THR A 147 -0.21 -0.82 2.59
N PRO A 148 -0.09 -1.51 3.75
CA PRO A 148 -1.25 -1.79 4.57
C PRO A 148 -1.88 -0.47 5.06
N VAL A 149 -3.18 -0.30 4.85
CA VAL A 149 -3.90 0.90 5.25
C VAL A 149 -5.20 0.57 5.98
N TRP A 150 -5.57 1.43 6.94
CA TRP A 150 -6.94 1.54 7.41
C TRP A 150 -7.69 2.53 6.54
N GLN A 151 -8.85 2.13 6.07
CA GLN A 151 -9.81 2.98 5.38
C GLN A 151 -11.04 3.14 6.29
N LEU A 152 -11.29 4.36 6.73
CA LEU A 152 -12.43 4.69 7.58
C LEU A 152 -13.36 5.60 6.80
N GLY A 153 -14.47 5.03 6.30
CA GLY A 153 -15.53 5.74 5.60
C GLY A 153 -16.58 6.24 6.57
N CYS A 154 -17.09 7.43 6.34
CA CYS A 154 -18.24 7.97 7.07
C CYS A 154 -19.03 8.94 6.19
N ASP A 155 -20.32 8.99 6.41
CA ASP A 155 -21.14 10.05 5.85
C ASP A 155 -20.85 11.38 6.55
N SER A 156 -20.78 12.45 5.78
CA SER A 156 -20.68 13.81 6.25
C SER A 156 -21.76 14.68 5.58
N PRO A 157 -22.11 15.83 6.14
CA PRO A 157 -23.06 16.76 5.52
C PRO A 157 -22.64 17.23 4.11
N GLU A 158 -21.36 17.11 3.79
CA GLU A 158 -20.76 17.50 2.51
C GLU A 158 -20.60 16.32 1.54
N GLY A 159 -21.12 15.13 1.91
CA GLY A 159 -20.96 13.85 1.19
C GLY A 159 -20.07 12.88 1.94
N GLY A 160 -20.03 11.61 1.47
CA GLY A 160 -19.19 10.58 2.08
C GLY A 160 -17.71 10.94 2.05
N ARG A 161 -16.99 10.64 3.12
CA ARG A 161 -15.53 10.84 3.23
C ARG A 161 -14.85 9.55 3.64
N TRP A 162 -13.63 9.36 3.12
CA TRP A 162 -12.74 8.27 3.49
C TRP A 162 -11.47 8.83 4.11
N TYR A 163 -11.11 8.35 5.28
CA TYR A 163 -9.85 8.66 5.96
C TYR A 163 -8.93 7.46 5.77
N VAL A 164 -7.81 7.68 5.11
CA VAL A 164 -6.81 6.65 4.82
C VAL A 164 -5.64 6.82 5.77
N VAL A 165 -5.40 5.81 6.61
CA VAL A 165 -4.36 5.84 7.65
C VAL A 165 -3.38 4.70 7.39
N ASP A 166 -2.11 5.00 7.39
CA ASP A 166 -1.02 4.03 7.27
C ASP A 166 -1.12 2.97 8.38
N GLY A 167 -1.29 1.72 7.99
CA GLY A 167 -1.48 0.59 8.90
C GLY A 167 -0.22 0.16 9.66
N LEU A 168 0.96 0.71 9.32
CA LEU A 168 2.24 0.44 9.98
C LEU A 168 2.61 1.55 10.97
N THR A 169 2.32 2.80 10.64
CA THR A 169 2.78 3.98 11.39
C THR A 169 1.67 4.74 12.10
N GLY A 170 0.40 4.54 11.71
CA GLY A 170 -0.74 5.30 12.22
C GLY A 170 -0.85 6.73 11.66
N ARG A 171 -0.03 7.09 10.69
CA ARG A 171 -0.09 8.41 10.06
C ARG A 171 -1.28 8.50 9.12
N LEU A 172 -2.03 9.60 9.17
CA LEU A 172 -3.01 9.90 8.14
C LEU A 172 -2.29 10.13 6.80
N LEU A 173 -2.71 9.40 5.78
CA LEU A 173 -2.19 9.52 4.42
C LEU A 173 -3.05 10.47 3.59
N ALA A 174 -4.38 10.34 3.67
CA ALA A 174 -5.30 11.20 2.96
C ALA A 174 -6.69 11.23 3.60
N VAL A 175 -7.45 12.26 3.23
CA VAL A 175 -8.91 12.29 3.32
C VAL A 175 -9.44 12.35 1.90
N LEU A 176 -10.31 11.40 1.53
CA LEU A 176 -10.88 11.29 0.19
C LEU A 176 -12.38 11.59 0.23
N ASP A 177 -12.93 12.10 -0.85
CA ASP A 177 -14.38 12.19 -1.05
C ASP A 177 -15.00 10.82 -1.43
N ALA A 178 -16.31 10.78 -1.63
CA ALA A 178 -17.04 9.57 -2.03
C ALA A 178 -16.58 8.99 -3.39
N LEU A 179 -15.88 9.77 -4.20
CA LEU A 179 -15.33 9.36 -5.50
C LEU A 179 -13.85 8.96 -5.41
N GLY A 180 -13.27 8.91 -4.20
CA GLY A 180 -11.87 8.59 -3.98
C GLY A 180 -10.90 9.72 -4.28
N LYS A 181 -11.39 10.96 -4.42
CA LYS A 181 -10.53 12.14 -4.65
C LYS A 181 -10.12 12.77 -3.32
N PRO A 182 -8.87 13.24 -3.16
CA PRO A 182 -8.42 13.91 -1.94
C PRO A 182 -9.28 15.13 -1.59
N VAL A 183 -9.79 15.18 -0.35
CA VAL A 183 -10.54 16.31 0.19
C VAL A 183 -9.56 17.31 0.83
N GLY A 184 -9.76 18.58 0.55
CA GLY A 184 -8.84 19.63 1.04
C GLY A 184 -7.58 19.75 0.19
N ALA A 185 -7.52 19.06 -0.92
CA ALA A 185 -6.53 19.24 -1.98
C ALA A 185 -6.70 20.55 -2.76
N ASP A 186 -7.36 21.57 -2.17
CA ASP A 186 -7.21 22.97 -2.61
C ASP A 186 -5.76 23.47 -2.39
N THR A 187 -4.96 22.72 -1.65
CA THR A 187 -3.51 22.65 -1.79
C THR A 187 -3.15 21.28 -2.39
N GLU A 188 -3.42 21.11 -3.67
CA GLU A 188 -2.71 20.10 -4.46
C GLU A 188 -1.22 20.21 -4.09
N PRO A 189 -0.57 19.12 -3.64
CA PRO A 189 0.84 19.20 -3.24
C PRO A 189 1.60 19.97 -4.32
N ALA A 190 2.45 20.89 -3.93
CA ALA A 190 3.18 21.67 -4.91
C ALA A 190 3.86 20.72 -5.89
N LYS A 191 3.64 20.94 -7.18
CA LYS A 191 4.34 20.16 -8.21
C LYS A 191 5.83 20.33 -7.97
N PRO A 192 6.61 19.24 -7.91
CA PRO A 192 8.06 19.33 -7.78
C PRO A 192 8.67 20.27 -8.80
N ALA A 193 9.74 20.92 -8.43
CA ALA A 193 10.50 21.77 -9.34
C ALA A 193 11.11 20.90 -10.47
N GLY A 194 11.07 21.42 -11.69
CA GLY A 194 11.62 20.72 -12.87
C GLY A 194 10.60 19.86 -13.63
N ASP A 195 11.06 19.31 -14.74
CA ASP A 195 10.27 18.41 -15.59
C ASP A 195 10.51 16.96 -15.11
N ALA A 196 9.43 16.20 -14.93
CA ALA A 196 9.51 14.78 -14.61
C ALA A 196 10.27 13.96 -15.68
N ARG A 197 10.34 14.44 -16.91
CA ARG A 197 11.15 13.83 -17.98
C ARG A 197 12.65 13.89 -17.70
N ASP A 198 13.11 14.89 -16.93
CA ASP A 198 14.52 15.05 -16.61
C ASP A 198 15.02 13.91 -15.71
N VAL A 199 14.19 13.48 -14.72
CA VAL A 199 14.54 12.33 -13.87
C VAL A 199 14.54 11.04 -14.68
N ILE A 200 13.59 10.87 -15.62
CA ILE A 200 13.55 9.69 -16.50
C ILE A 200 14.82 9.67 -17.38
N ALA A 201 15.17 10.78 -18.01
CA ALA A 201 16.37 10.87 -18.87
C ALA A 201 17.64 10.59 -18.06
N ARG A 202 17.76 11.16 -16.85
CA ARG A 202 18.88 10.93 -15.95
C ARG A 202 18.99 9.49 -15.50
N PHE A 203 17.85 8.87 -15.16
CA PHE A 203 17.78 7.47 -14.73
C PHE A 203 18.36 6.54 -15.81
N PHE A 204 17.89 6.66 -17.07
CA PHE A 204 18.39 5.83 -18.15
C PHE A 204 19.84 6.16 -18.53
N ALA A 205 20.27 7.41 -18.41
CA ALA A 205 21.66 7.79 -18.62
C ALA A 205 22.62 7.16 -17.59
N LEU A 206 22.21 7.06 -16.32
CA LEU A 206 22.97 6.38 -15.28
C LEU A 206 23.06 4.87 -15.56
N LEU A 207 21.97 4.24 -16.02
CA LEU A 207 22.00 2.83 -16.41
C LEU A 207 22.92 2.58 -17.61
N ASP A 208 22.95 3.47 -18.59
CA ASP A 208 23.87 3.38 -19.75
C ASP A 208 25.34 3.54 -19.33
N ALA A 209 25.58 4.36 -18.31
CA ALA A 209 26.92 4.54 -17.73
C ALA A 209 27.35 3.39 -16.79
N GLY A 210 26.46 2.43 -16.49
CA GLY A 210 26.72 1.36 -15.52
C GLY A 210 26.67 1.82 -14.05
N GLU A 211 26.11 3.00 -13.80
CA GLU A 211 25.97 3.62 -12.47
C GLU A 211 24.65 3.21 -11.80
N GLY A 212 24.47 1.90 -11.60
CA GLY A 212 23.22 1.32 -11.09
C GLY A 212 22.85 1.78 -9.67
N GLU A 213 23.84 2.01 -8.81
CA GLU A 213 23.63 2.53 -7.44
C GLU A 213 23.01 3.93 -7.47
N GLU A 214 23.56 4.82 -8.31
CA GLU A 214 23.06 6.18 -8.50
C GLU A 214 21.68 6.18 -9.16
N ALA A 215 21.42 5.23 -10.05
CA ALA A 215 20.10 5.06 -10.66
C ALA A 215 19.05 4.64 -9.61
N VAL A 216 19.37 3.74 -8.68
CA VAL A 216 18.48 3.36 -7.57
C VAL A 216 18.16 4.58 -6.69
N GLU A 217 19.10 5.50 -6.46
CA GLU A 217 18.84 6.71 -5.68
C GLU A 217 17.83 7.68 -6.34
N LEU A 218 17.57 7.53 -7.63
CA LEU A 218 16.48 8.23 -8.30
C LEU A 218 15.11 7.53 -8.15
N MET A 219 15.05 6.32 -7.61
CA MET A 219 13.80 5.59 -7.38
C MET A 219 13.13 6.03 -6.06
N ARG A 220 11.85 5.63 -5.87
CA ARG A 220 11.07 5.93 -4.65
C ARG A 220 11.74 5.42 -3.39
N ALA A 221 11.43 6.09 -2.26
CA ALA A 221 11.99 5.79 -0.95
C ALA A 221 11.74 4.35 -0.49
N ASP A 222 10.59 3.77 -0.78
CA ASP A 222 10.26 2.39 -0.40
C ASP A 222 11.14 1.36 -1.12
N ILE A 223 11.53 1.61 -2.37
CA ILE A 223 12.48 0.77 -3.12
C ILE A 223 13.87 0.92 -2.53
N ARG A 224 14.31 2.16 -2.25
CA ARG A 224 15.64 2.45 -1.71
C ARG A 224 15.85 1.91 -0.29
N ALA A 225 14.79 1.95 0.54
CA ALA A 225 14.84 1.57 1.95
C ALA A 225 14.70 0.06 2.21
N GLN A 226 14.26 -0.71 1.22
CA GLN A 226 14.10 -2.16 1.34
C GLN A 226 15.30 -2.88 0.71
N ASP A 227 16.17 -3.47 1.52
CA ASP A 227 17.39 -4.15 1.04
C ASP A 227 17.11 -5.16 -0.08
N GLN A 228 16.03 -5.93 0.02
CA GLN A 228 15.68 -6.93 -0.97
C GLN A 228 15.24 -6.29 -2.30
N ALA A 229 14.39 -5.24 -2.26
CA ALA A 229 13.95 -4.54 -3.46
C ALA A 229 15.13 -3.84 -4.14
N ARG A 230 15.96 -3.16 -3.35
CA ARG A 230 17.18 -2.52 -3.82
C ARG A 230 18.13 -3.51 -4.50
N ALA A 231 18.42 -4.64 -3.85
CA ALA A 231 19.27 -5.69 -4.41
C ALA A 231 18.71 -6.29 -5.71
N MET A 232 17.38 -6.48 -5.79
CA MET A 232 16.71 -6.97 -6.99
C MET A 232 16.87 -6.00 -8.16
N TRP A 233 16.71 -4.69 -7.92
CA TRP A 233 16.90 -3.69 -8.97
C TRP A 233 18.35 -3.60 -9.42
N LEU A 234 19.32 -3.59 -8.49
CA LEU A 234 20.74 -3.58 -8.82
C LEU A 234 21.13 -4.80 -9.66
N ALA A 235 20.72 -6.00 -9.26
CA ALA A 235 20.95 -7.23 -10.04
C ALA A 235 20.32 -7.14 -11.46
N SER A 236 19.13 -6.54 -11.57
CA SER A 236 18.49 -6.28 -12.86
C SER A 236 19.30 -5.33 -13.74
N PHE A 237 19.87 -4.27 -13.17
CA PHE A 237 20.70 -3.30 -13.89
C PHE A 237 22.04 -3.88 -14.34
N GLU A 238 22.62 -4.80 -13.55
CA GLU A 238 23.85 -5.49 -13.91
C GLU A 238 23.77 -6.28 -15.22
N SER A 239 22.58 -6.70 -15.63
CA SER A 239 22.35 -7.40 -16.91
C SER A 239 22.52 -6.51 -18.15
N ILE A 240 22.45 -5.18 -18.00
CA ILE A 240 22.50 -4.21 -19.09
C ILE A 240 23.94 -3.97 -19.53
N ASP A 241 24.22 -4.09 -20.82
CA ASP A 241 25.47 -3.67 -21.44
C ASP A 241 25.38 -2.20 -21.93
N SER A 242 24.24 -1.83 -22.53
CA SER A 242 23.94 -0.45 -22.91
C SER A 242 22.42 -0.23 -22.97
N ILE A 243 21.98 1.00 -22.69
CA ILE A 243 20.59 1.40 -22.76
C ILE A 243 20.45 2.85 -23.20
N THR A 244 19.73 3.10 -24.26
CA THR A 244 19.52 4.44 -24.79
C THR A 244 18.03 4.79 -24.78
N LEU A 245 17.67 5.88 -24.11
CA LEU A 245 16.33 6.46 -24.16
C LEU A 245 16.17 7.22 -25.48
N THR A 246 15.34 6.68 -26.38
CA THR A 246 15.12 7.27 -27.71
C THR A 246 13.96 8.27 -27.69
N LYS A 247 12.90 7.99 -26.91
CA LYS A 247 11.70 8.81 -26.86
C LYS A 247 10.99 8.68 -25.53
N THR A 248 10.43 9.78 -25.04
CA THR A 248 9.51 9.82 -23.89
C THR A 248 8.19 10.44 -24.32
N GLU A 249 7.10 9.74 -24.13
CA GLU A 249 5.74 10.18 -24.46
C GLU A 249 4.87 10.17 -23.21
N GLU A 250 4.11 11.24 -23.01
CA GLU A 250 3.12 11.34 -21.95
C GLU A 250 1.99 10.31 -22.15
N ARG A 251 1.58 9.64 -21.07
CA ARG A 251 0.50 8.66 -21.07
C ARG A 251 -0.44 8.92 -19.91
N MET A 252 -1.66 8.41 -20.00
CA MET A 252 -2.66 8.42 -18.92
C MET A 252 -2.80 9.81 -18.28
N LYS A 253 -2.84 10.88 -19.10
CA LYS A 253 -2.90 12.26 -18.61
C LYS A 253 -4.10 12.55 -17.71
N GLU A 254 -5.17 11.81 -17.90
CA GLU A 254 -6.37 11.85 -17.07
C GLU A 254 -6.13 11.36 -15.63
N GLN A 255 -5.04 10.62 -15.40
CA GLN A 255 -4.62 10.13 -14.09
C GLN A 255 -3.46 10.95 -13.49
N TRP A 256 -2.99 11.98 -14.18
CA TRP A 256 -1.92 12.82 -13.68
C TRP A 256 -2.39 13.69 -12.52
N SER A 257 -1.49 13.86 -11.59
CA SER A 257 -1.60 14.85 -10.51
C SER A 257 -0.28 15.63 -10.41
N ASN A 258 -0.21 16.57 -9.50
CA ASN A 258 1.05 17.26 -9.17
C ASN A 258 2.08 16.31 -8.55
N THR A 259 1.66 15.13 -8.08
CA THR A 259 2.53 14.17 -7.40
C THR A 259 2.80 12.90 -8.18
N ILE A 260 2.09 12.64 -9.28
CA ILE A 260 2.29 11.44 -10.11
C ILE A 260 2.07 11.73 -11.58
N GLN A 261 2.93 11.19 -12.42
CA GLN A 261 2.84 11.28 -13.88
C GLN A 261 3.29 9.96 -14.51
N TYR A 262 2.76 9.64 -15.70
CA TYR A 262 3.00 8.39 -16.40
C TYR A 262 3.56 8.65 -17.80
N TYR A 263 4.56 7.87 -18.16
CA TYR A 263 5.27 8.02 -19.43
C TYR A 263 5.46 6.68 -20.13
N ARG A 264 5.43 6.72 -21.45
CA ARG A 264 5.90 5.64 -22.31
C ARG A 264 7.29 5.99 -22.80
N CYS A 265 8.26 5.15 -22.51
CA CYS A 265 9.64 5.29 -22.93
C CYS A 265 9.97 4.29 -24.03
N LEU A 266 10.51 4.76 -25.15
CA LEU A 266 11.09 3.92 -26.17
C LEU A 266 12.59 3.82 -25.90
N LEU A 267 13.06 2.59 -25.69
CA LEU A 267 14.45 2.29 -25.31
C LEU A 267 15.10 1.41 -26.39
N THR A 268 16.38 1.62 -26.62
CA THR A 268 17.21 0.64 -27.32
C THR A 268 18.16 0.05 -26.27
N ILE A 269 18.07 -1.27 -26.07
CA ILE A 269 18.80 -1.98 -25.01
C ILE A 269 19.68 -3.05 -25.63
N ARG A 270 20.84 -3.25 -25.07
CA ARG A 270 21.68 -4.41 -25.26
C ARG A 270 22.00 -5.01 -23.91
N LEU A 271 21.76 -6.32 -23.79
CA LEU A 271 22.12 -7.10 -22.62
C LEU A 271 23.55 -7.64 -22.73
N LYS A 272 24.14 -7.91 -21.59
CA LYS A 272 25.43 -8.62 -21.53
C LYS A 272 25.27 -10.05 -22.06
N PRO A 273 26.31 -10.62 -22.67
CA PRO A 273 26.26 -11.97 -23.22
C PRO A 273 25.88 -13.02 -22.14
N GLY A 274 24.86 -13.84 -22.43
CA GLY A 274 24.41 -14.91 -21.55
C GLY A 274 23.30 -14.53 -20.58
N GLU A 275 22.93 -13.27 -20.51
CA GLU A 275 21.81 -12.81 -19.69
C GLU A 275 20.46 -13.26 -20.27
N GLN A 276 19.51 -13.54 -19.39
CA GLN A 276 18.16 -13.94 -19.80
C GLN A 276 17.25 -12.71 -19.92
N PRO A 277 16.34 -12.68 -20.90
CA PRO A 277 15.31 -11.65 -20.99
C PRO A 277 14.45 -11.64 -19.71
N GLY A 278 14.14 -10.42 -19.25
CA GLY A 278 13.31 -10.18 -18.08
C GLY A 278 12.61 -8.83 -18.23
N LEU A 279 12.75 -7.95 -17.23
CA LEU A 279 12.33 -6.55 -17.38
C LEU A 279 13.07 -5.87 -18.55
N TRP A 280 14.34 -6.25 -18.77
CA TRP A 280 15.18 -5.78 -19.88
C TRP A 280 15.32 -6.87 -20.93
N GLU A 281 15.28 -6.50 -22.19
CA GLU A 281 15.42 -7.41 -23.34
C GLU A 281 16.13 -6.69 -24.49
N ASP A 282 16.88 -7.45 -25.29
CA ASP A 282 17.64 -6.88 -26.43
C ASP A 282 16.74 -6.24 -27.47
N GLY A 283 17.20 -5.13 -28.02
CA GLY A 283 16.56 -4.44 -29.14
C GLY A 283 15.82 -3.18 -28.73
N THR A 284 14.90 -2.76 -29.60
CA THR A 284 14.08 -1.58 -29.35
C THR A 284 12.78 -2.00 -28.65
N VAL A 285 12.63 -1.57 -27.42
CA VAL A 285 11.53 -1.98 -26.55
C VAL A 285 10.77 -0.77 -25.99
N THR A 286 9.54 -1.02 -25.59
CA THR A 286 8.75 -0.03 -24.84
C THR A 286 8.75 -0.37 -23.37
N ARG A 287 8.93 0.65 -22.51
CA ARG A 287 8.69 0.56 -21.06
C ARG A 287 7.77 1.69 -20.61
N TYR A 288 6.99 1.41 -19.60
CA TYR A 288 6.14 2.40 -18.97
C TYR A 288 6.78 2.82 -17.66
N VAL A 289 6.87 4.12 -17.45
CA VAL A 289 7.53 4.70 -16.28
C VAL A 289 6.54 5.60 -15.57
N SER A 290 6.28 5.31 -14.31
CA SER A 290 5.65 6.28 -13.41
C SER A 290 6.73 7.11 -12.72
N VAL A 291 6.44 8.39 -12.51
CA VAL A 291 7.25 9.26 -11.66
C VAL A 291 6.38 9.82 -10.57
N THR A 292 6.94 9.90 -9.36
CA THR A 292 6.24 10.36 -8.16
C THR A 292 7.01 11.50 -7.51
N ALA A 293 6.29 12.39 -6.84
CA ALA A 293 6.88 13.46 -6.06
C ALA A 293 7.31 12.93 -4.69
N GLU A 294 8.56 13.15 -4.32
CA GLU A 294 9.10 12.96 -2.96
C GLU A 294 9.86 14.21 -2.55
N GLU A 295 9.51 14.83 -1.42
CA GLU A 295 10.23 15.99 -0.87
C GLU A 295 10.52 17.08 -1.93
N ASP A 296 9.52 17.43 -2.72
CA ASP A 296 9.60 18.44 -3.80
C ASP A 296 10.52 18.07 -5.00
N VAL A 297 10.92 16.81 -5.14
CA VAL A 297 11.64 16.29 -6.30
C VAL A 297 10.92 15.14 -6.97
N TRP A 298 11.09 14.98 -8.27
CA TRP A 298 10.59 13.82 -9.01
C TRP A 298 11.48 12.60 -8.77
N LYS A 299 10.84 11.45 -8.54
CA LYS A 299 11.48 10.13 -8.40
C LYS A 299 10.86 9.12 -9.35
N ILE A 300 11.61 8.11 -9.76
CA ILE A 300 11.08 6.97 -10.51
C ILE A 300 10.22 6.13 -9.57
N GLY A 301 8.94 6.06 -9.86
CA GLY A 301 7.98 5.25 -9.09
C GLY A 301 8.06 3.78 -9.49
N GLU A 302 7.95 3.51 -10.79
CA GLU A 302 7.93 2.16 -11.33
C GLU A 302 8.46 2.17 -12.78
N VAL A 303 9.07 1.06 -13.19
CA VAL A 303 9.37 0.74 -14.59
C VAL A 303 8.74 -0.60 -14.91
N SER A 304 7.84 -0.65 -15.88
CA SER A 304 7.07 -1.85 -16.23
C SER A 304 7.02 -2.11 -17.73
N VAL A 305 6.65 -3.34 -18.10
CA VAL A 305 6.44 -3.75 -19.51
C VAL A 305 5.01 -3.42 -20.00
N ASN A 306 4.09 -3.27 -19.08
CA ASN A 306 2.67 -2.96 -19.33
C ASN A 306 2.32 -1.57 -18.78
N PRO A 307 1.34 -0.87 -19.40
CA PRO A 307 0.87 0.41 -18.92
C PRO A 307 0.13 0.31 -17.58
#